data_19e85ed94b30a09d4ed6c94188c7b8cc
#
_entry.id   19e85ed94b30a09d4ed6c94188c7b8cc
#
_cell.length_a   1.000
_cell.length_b   1.000
_cell.length_c   1.000
_cell.angle_alpha   90.00
_cell.angle_beta   90.00
_cell.angle_gamma   90.00
#
_symmetry.space_group_name_H-M   'P 1'
#
loop_
_entity.id
_entity.type
_entity.pdbx_description
1 polymer ?
#
loop_
_entity_poly.entity_id
_entity_poly.type
_entity_poly.pdbx_seq_one_letter_code
_entity_poly.pdbx_strand_id
1 'polypeptide(L)'
;MNMPTSTSVVSNSVDRETFENFYAGPAPWDIAKPQGAFVAVADRISGPVLDAGCGTGEHAMFLAARGHQVTGIDFVGQAIQRARRKAAERGLSVDFVVKDATRLGDWCDRFASVIDCGLFHVFSDDDRRRYVQGLTQVLEPGGRLFLMCFSDAEPGREGPRRVSRQELYDAFADGWKVESVRASQFEINPEFTEVKFSEGGPKAWFAVIRRER
;
A
#
# COMPACT_ATOMS: atom_id res chain seq x y z
N MET A 1 7.93 23.16 -41.68
CA MET A 1 8.50 23.12 -40.32
C MET A 1 7.57 22.30 -39.47
N ASN A 2 7.89 21.03 -39.30
CA ASN A 2 7.10 20.11 -38.46
C ASN A 2 7.60 20.21 -37.01
N MET A 3 6.72 20.60 -36.10
CA MET A 3 6.94 20.46 -34.70
C MET A 3 6.74 19.00 -34.30
N PRO A 4 7.64 18.39 -33.50
CA PRO A 4 7.41 17.06 -32.95
C PRO A 4 6.47 17.16 -31.76
N THR A 5 5.34 16.49 -31.84
CA THR A 5 4.47 16.21 -30.71
C THR A 5 5.12 15.11 -29.87
N SER A 6 5.89 15.50 -28.86
CA SER A 6 6.37 14.57 -27.85
C SER A 6 5.50 14.71 -26.61
N THR A 7 4.51 13.84 -26.49
CA THR A 7 3.79 13.65 -25.24
C THR A 7 4.34 12.37 -24.60
N SER A 8 5.53 12.47 -24.04
CA SER A 8 6.01 11.47 -23.09
C SER A 8 5.52 11.86 -21.69
N VAL A 9 4.39 11.32 -21.28
CA VAL A 9 4.01 11.30 -19.88
C VAL A 9 4.93 10.29 -19.19
N VAL A 10 6.09 10.75 -18.73
CA VAL A 10 6.93 9.95 -17.82
C VAL A 10 6.24 10.02 -16.48
N SER A 11 5.48 8.99 -16.12
CA SER A 11 4.98 8.79 -14.77
C SER A 11 6.18 8.40 -13.90
N ASN A 12 6.82 9.38 -13.28
CA ASN A 12 7.86 9.11 -12.27
C ASN A 12 7.18 8.60 -10.98
N SER A 13 7.77 7.60 -10.35
CA SER A 13 7.43 7.25 -8.96
C SER A 13 7.63 8.48 -8.07
N VAL A 14 6.80 8.60 -7.04
CA VAL A 14 7.01 9.62 -6.01
C VAL A 14 8.33 9.30 -5.30
N ASP A 15 9.24 10.27 -5.25
CA ASP A 15 10.57 10.06 -4.71
C ASP A 15 10.60 10.02 -3.17
N ARG A 16 11.72 9.54 -2.62
CA ARG A 16 11.91 9.39 -1.18
C ARG A 16 11.82 10.73 -0.44
N GLU A 17 12.39 11.79 -0.98
CA GLU A 17 12.44 13.11 -0.35
C GLU A 17 11.02 13.66 -0.14
N THR A 18 10.14 13.47 -1.11
CA THR A 18 8.72 13.84 -1.01
C THR A 18 8.05 13.11 0.17
N PHE A 19 8.26 11.80 0.34
CA PHE A 19 7.70 11.06 1.48
C PHE A 19 8.32 11.46 2.82
N GLU A 20 9.64 11.68 2.87
CA GLU A 20 10.32 12.19 4.07
C GLU A 20 9.73 13.53 4.52
N ASN A 21 9.44 14.43 3.57
CA ASN A 21 8.79 15.71 3.84
C ASN A 21 7.35 15.54 4.37
N PHE A 22 6.55 14.61 3.84
CA PHE A 22 5.24 14.32 4.40
C PHE A 22 5.32 13.83 5.84
N TYR A 23 6.28 12.96 6.17
CA TYR A 23 6.47 12.51 7.55
C TYR A 23 7.07 13.60 8.48
N ALA A 24 7.52 14.73 7.98
CA ALA A 24 7.87 15.88 8.82
C ALA A 24 6.63 16.61 9.40
N GLY A 25 5.45 16.40 8.80
CA GLY A 25 4.16 16.99 9.18
C GLY A 25 3.04 15.96 9.38
N PRO A 26 1.77 16.42 9.39
CA PRO A 26 0.60 15.54 9.44
C PRO A 26 0.35 14.91 8.07
N ALA A 27 0.96 13.77 7.81
CA ALA A 27 0.74 13.04 6.57
C ALA A 27 -0.75 12.67 6.40
N PRO A 28 -1.34 12.80 5.18
CA PRO A 28 -2.76 12.56 4.95
C PRO A 28 -3.21 11.13 5.28
N TRP A 29 -2.32 10.18 5.21
CA TRP A 29 -2.58 8.75 5.51
C TRP A 29 -2.31 8.35 6.97
N ASP A 30 -1.69 9.21 7.80
CA ASP A 30 -1.39 8.90 9.20
C ASP A 30 -2.60 9.25 10.10
N ILE A 31 -3.56 8.33 10.17
CA ILE A 31 -4.85 8.51 10.87
C ILE A 31 -4.90 7.87 12.26
N ALA A 32 -3.77 7.38 12.77
CA ALA A 32 -3.61 6.73 14.08
C ALA A 32 -4.51 5.49 14.32
N LYS A 33 -5.04 4.90 13.24
CA LYS A 33 -5.85 3.66 13.26
C LYS A 33 -5.76 2.95 11.91
N PRO A 34 -6.11 1.64 11.83
CA PRO A 34 -6.22 0.96 10.54
C PRO A 34 -7.40 1.51 9.72
N GLN A 35 -7.29 1.48 8.40
CA GLN A 35 -8.39 1.79 7.49
C GLN A 35 -9.54 0.78 7.69
N GLY A 36 -10.77 1.25 7.73
CA GLY A 36 -11.96 0.41 7.96
C GLY A 36 -12.12 -0.74 6.96
N ALA A 37 -11.64 -0.56 5.72
CA ALA A 37 -11.68 -1.59 4.68
C ALA A 37 -10.86 -2.84 5.07
N PHE A 38 -9.71 -2.68 5.75
CA PHE A 38 -8.89 -3.80 6.24
C PHE A 38 -9.47 -4.40 7.52
N VAL A 39 -10.05 -3.60 8.40
CA VAL A 39 -10.77 -4.10 9.58
C VAL A 39 -11.91 -5.04 9.16
N ALA A 40 -12.66 -4.68 8.13
CA ALA A 40 -13.79 -5.47 7.63
C ALA A 40 -13.41 -6.84 7.04
N VAL A 41 -12.13 -7.06 6.70
CA VAL A 41 -11.63 -8.33 6.13
C VAL A 41 -10.61 -9.02 7.04
N ALA A 42 -10.42 -8.54 8.26
CA ALA A 42 -9.38 -9.02 9.16
C ALA A 42 -9.44 -10.54 9.38
N ASP A 43 -10.63 -11.13 9.45
CA ASP A 43 -10.81 -12.57 9.62
C ASP A 43 -10.44 -13.42 8.38
N ARG A 44 -10.19 -12.77 7.24
CA ARG A 44 -9.70 -13.39 6.00
C ARG A 44 -8.18 -13.30 5.86
N ILE A 45 -7.53 -12.49 6.68
CA ILE A 45 -6.08 -12.34 6.71
C ILE A 45 -5.52 -13.48 7.56
N SER A 46 -4.55 -14.19 7.02
CA SER A 46 -3.83 -15.25 7.72
C SER A 46 -2.34 -14.89 7.78
N GLY A 47 -1.67 -15.29 8.86
CA GLY A 47 -0.26 -14.96 9.05
C GLY A 47 0.67 -16.13 8.76
N PRO A 48 1.96 -15.87 8.49
CA PRO A 48 2.62 -14.57 8.64
C PRO A 48 2.16 -13.51 7.63
N VAL A 49 2.15 -12.25 8.04
CA VAL A 49 1.65 -11.11 7.25
C VAL A 49 2.77 -10.14 6.94
N LEU A 50 2.83 -9.66 5.69
CA LEU A 50 3.63 -8.52 5.28
C LEU A 50 2.72 -7.28 5.14
N ASP A 51 3.07 -6.18 5.83
CA ASP A 51 2.50 -4.85 5.62
C ASP A 51 3.45 -4.06 4.72
N ALA A 52 3.13 -3.98 3.42
CA ALA A 52 3.98 -3.34 2.42
C ALA A 52 3.67 -1.84 2.33
N GLY A 53 4.67 -1.00 2.59
CA GLY A 53 4.48 0.44 2.75
C GLY A 53 3.75 0.76 4.06
N CYS A 54 4.19 0.16 5.16
CA CYS A 54 3.48 0.20 6.44
C CYS A 54 3.38 1.58 7.10
N GLY A 55 4.16 2.56 6.62
CA GLY A 55 4.20 3.90 7.21
C GLY A 55 4.52 3.85 8.70
N THR A 56 3.67 4.45 9.52
CA THR A 56 3.81 4.46 10.99
C THR A 56 3.19 3.22 11.67
N GLY A 57 2.79 2.18 10.90
CA GLY A 57 2.55 0.82 11.38
C GLY A 57 1.16 0.51 11.92
N GLU A 58 0.14 1.32 11.65
CA GLU A 58 -1.19 1.11 12.27
C GLU A 58 -1.86 -0.20 11.84
N HIS A 59 -1.75 -0.60 10.56
CA HIS A 59 -2.27 -1.89 10.09
C HIS A 59 -1.46 -3.07 10.67
N ALA A 60 -0.14 -2.96 10.65
CA ALA A 60 0.74 -3.99 11.23
C ALA A 60 0.44 -4.22 12.71
N MET A 61 0.32 -3.14 13.50
CA MET A 61 -0.02 -3.24 14.93
C MET A 61 -1.43 -3.80 15.16
N PHE A 62 -2.41 -3.41 14.34
CA PHE A 62 -3.78 -3.95 14.40
C PHE A 62 -3.80 -5.46 14.20
N LEU A 63 -3.03 -5.98 13.23
CA LEU A 63 -2.95 -7.41 12.96
C LEU A 63 -2.14 -8.16 14.02
N ALA A 64 -1.06 -7.56 14.54
CA ALA A 64 -0.29 -8.12 15.65
C ALA A 64 -1.14 -8.26 16.92
N ALA A 65 -1.99 -7.26 17.23
CA ALA A 65 -2.93 -7.33 18.36
C ALA A 65 -3.98 -8.46 18.20
N ARG A 66 -4.19 -8.96 16.98
CA ARG A 66 -5.05 -10.12 16.69
C ARG A 66 -4.29 -11.47 16.67
N GLY A 67 -3.02 -11.44 17.04
CA GLY A 67 -2.19 -12.65 17.18
C GLY A 67 -1.44 -13.06 15.90
N HIS A 68 -1.42 -12.25 14.86
CA HIS A 68 -0.62 -12.53 13.67
C HIS A 68 0.86 -12.19 13.91
N GLN A 69 1.75 -13.01 13.32
CA GLN A 69 3.13 -12.61 13.13
C GLN A 69 3.18 -11.61 11.96
N VAL A 70 3.67 -10.41 12.21
CA VAL A 70 3.63 -9.32 11.22
C VAL A 70 4.99 -8.72 11.01
N THR A 71 5.34 -8.54 9.74
CA THR A 71 6.48 -7.73 9.30
C THR A 71 5.97 -6.51 8.55
N GLY A 72 6.35 -5.32 8.99
CA GLY A 72 6.04 -4.06 8.31
C GLY A 72 7.26 -3.50 7.61
N ILE A 73 7.13 -3.13 6.35
CA ILE A 73 8.22 -2.50 5.60
C ILE A 73 7.82 -1.11 5.10
N ASP A 74 8.75 -0.20 5.18
CA ASP A 74 8.68 1.12 4.53
C ASP A 74 10.08 1.57 4.17
N PHE A 75 10.24 2.33 3.08
CA PHE A 75 11.57 2.80 2.67
C PHE A 75 11.98 4.08 3.41
N VAL A 76 11.05 4.74 4.14
CA VAL A 76 11.32 5.93 4.96
C VAL A 76 11.70 5.50 6.38
N GLY A 77 12.96 5.66 6.72
CA GLY A 77 13.49 5.25 8.04
C GLY A 77 12.80 5.94 9.21
N GLN A 78 12.37 7.19 9.06
CA GLN A 78 11.63 7.93 10.09
C GLN A 78 10.25 7.33 10.38
N ALA A 79 9.53 6.85 9.34
CA ALA A 79 8.26 6.15 9.51
C ALA A 79 8.45 4.87 10.32
N ILE A 80 9.44 4.06 9.99
CA ILE A 80 9.80 2.83 10.71
C ILE A 80 10.18 3.11 12.17
N GLN A 81 10.94 4.16 12.44
CA GLN A 81 11.26 4.54 13.84
C GLN A 81 10.00 4.89 14.64
N ARG A 82 9.05 5.62 14.03
CA ARG A 82 7.76 5.92 14.65
C ARG A 82 6.93 4.67 14.88
N ALA A 83 6.89 3.76 13.90
CA ALA A 83 6.18 2.49 14.00
C ALA A 83 6.71 1.63 15.16
N ARG A 84 8.03 1.49 15.28
CA ARG A 84 8.69 0.77 16.39
C ARG A 84 8.35 1.37 17.75
N ARG A 85 8.40 2.69 17.88
CA ARG A 85 8.04 3.38 19.13
C ARG A 85 6.58 3.13 19.51
N LYS A 86 5.63 3.33 18.56
CA LYS A 86 4.20 3.07 18.79
C LYS A 86 3.93 1.61 19.19
N ALA A 87 4.59 0.65 18.57
CA ALA A 87 4.44 -0.76 18.92
C ALA A 87 4.96 -1.05 20.34
N ALA A 88 6.12 -0.52 20.71
CA ALA A 88 6.67 -0.66 22.07
C ALA A 88 5.73 -0.04 23.12
N GLU A 89 5.20 1.17 22.87
CA GLU A 89 4.24 1.84 23.75
C GLU A 89 2.94 1.03 23.96
N ARG A 90 2.53 0.26 22.94
CA ARG A 90 1.33 -0.61 22.97
C ARG A 90 1.63 -2.05 23.43
N GLY A 91 2.89 -2.39 23.72
CA GLY A 91 3.29 -3.75 24.10
C GLY A 91 3.11 -4.78 22.97
N LEU A 92 3.20 -4.36 21.71
CA LEU A 92 3.01 -5.21 20.53
C LEU A 92 4.33 -5.61 19.92
N SER A 93 4.43 -6.87 19.48
CA SER A 93 5.59 -7.39 18.75
C SER A 93 5.31 -7.34 17.25
N VAL A 94 6.05 -6.49 16.52
CA VAL A 94 6.01 -6.37 15.06
C VAL A 94 7.43 -6.20 14.57
N ASP A 95 7.81 -6.91 13.52
CA ASP A 95 9.12 -6.73 12.87
C ASP A 95 9.03 -5.58 11.85
N PHE A 96 9.56 -4.41 12.20
CA PHE A 96 9.58 -3.25 11.32
C PHE A 96 10.94 -3.08 10.67
N VAL A 97 10.99 -3.10 9.32
CA VAL A 97 12.21 -3.08 8.52
C VAL A 97 12.21 -1.92 7.53
N VAL A 98 13.33 -1.18 7.46
CA VAL A 98 13.53 -0.20 6.39
C VAL A 98 13.85 -0.95 5.11
N LYS A 99 12.90 -1.01 4.18
CA LYS A 99 13.04 -1.75 2.92
C LYS A 99 12.22 -1.15 1.80
N ASP A 100 12.79 -1.13 0.62
CA ASP A 100 12.11 -0.74 -0.61
C ASP A 100 11.27 -1.91 -1.14
N ALA A 101 9.98 -1.69 -1.27
CA ALA A 101 9.04 -2.69 -1.76
C ALA A 101 9.24 -3.07 -3.24
N THR A 102 9.92 -2.24 -4.04
CA THR A 102 10.31 -2.60 -5.42
C THR A 102 11.43 -3.64 -5.46
N ARG A 103 12.00 -3.99 -4.30
CA ARG A 103 13.10 -4.96 -4.12
C ARG A 103 12.70 -6.15 -3.24
N LEU A 104 11.44 -6.53 -3.23
CA LEU A 104 10.97 -7.72 -2.50
C LEU A 104 11.60 -9.02 -3.03
N GLY A 105 11.97 -9.08 -4.30
CA GLY A 105 12.63 -10.24 -4.89
C GLY A 105 13.97 -10.62 -4.23
N ASP A 106 14.60 -9.68 -3.52
CA ASP A 106 15.86 -9.90 -2.78
C ASP A 106 15.62 -10.57 -1.40
N TRP A 107 14.37 -10.90 -1.05
CA TRP A 107 14.00 -11.37 0.29
C TRP A 107 13.64 -12.86 0.32
N CYS A 108 14.09 -13.55 1.39
CA CYS A 108 13.85 -14.98 1.55
C CYS A 108 12.60 -15.32 2.35
N ASP A 109 12.05 -14.33 3.10
CA ASP A 109 10.86 -14.54 3.92
C ASP A 109 9.62 -14.82 3.06
N ARG A 110 8.68 -15.59 3.62
CA ARG A 110 7.42 -15.96 2.97
C ARG A 110 6.25 -15.58 3.87
N PHE A 111 5.17 -15.13 3.23
CA PHE A 111 3.99 -14.63 3.90
C PHE A 111 2.73 -15.32 3.36
N ALA A 112 1.78 -15.62 4.23
CA ALA A 112 0.46 -16.13 3.82
C ALA A 112 -0.46 -15.00 3.35
N SER A 113 -0.23 -13.78 3.86
CA SER A 113 -0.96 -12.59 3.43
C SER A 113 -0.01 -11.40 3.26
N VAL A 114 -0.34 -10.54 2.29
CA VAL A 114 0.26 -9.21 2.13
C VAL A 114 -0.86 -8.17 2.20
N ILE A 115 -0.64 -7.08 2.91
CA ILE A 115 -1.49 -5.89 2.86
C ILE A 115 -0.74 -4.74 2.21
N ASP A 116 -1.44 -3.98 1.39
CA ASP A 116 -0.98 -2.79 0.68
C ASP A 116 -2.05 -1.71 0.82
N CYS A 117 -1.79 -0.74 1.67
CA CYS A 117 -2.68 0.39 1.88
C CYS A 117 -2.09 1.67 1.32
N GLY A 118 -2.29 1.90 0.02
CA GLY A 118 -1.84 3.13 -0.62
C GLY A 118 -0.40 3.11 -1.14
N LEU A 119 0.22 1.95 -1.29
CA LEU A 119 1.55 1.83 -1.88
C LEU A 119 1.49 1.64 -3.40
N PHE A 120 0.61 0.77 -3.90
CA PHE A 120 0.51 0.43 -5.33
C PHE A 120 0.29 1.65 -6.23
N HIS A 121 -0.45 2.64 -5.77
CA HIS A 121 -0.79 3.83 -6.57
C HIS A 121 0.33 4.89 -6.64
N VAL A 122 1.39 4.77 -5.85
CA VAL A 122 2.52 5.71 -5.90
C VAL A 122 3.60 5.28 -6.90
N PHE A 123 3.53 4.05 -7.37
CA PHE A 123 4.52 3.50 -8.28
C PHE A 123 4.35 3.98 -9.73
N SER A 124 5.48 4.19 -10.41
CA SER A 124 5.53 4.22 -11.87
C SER A 124 5.13 2.86 -12.45
N ASP A 125 4.88 2.79 -13.76
CA ASP A 125 4.54 1.51 -14.40
C ASP A 125 5.68 0.49 -14.27
N ASP A 126 6.94 0.94 -14.32
CA ASP A 126 8.11 0.07 -14.16
C ASP A 126 8.24 -0.45 -12.72
N ASP A 127 8.08 0.43 -11.72
CA ASP A 127 8.17 0.03 -10.32
C ASP A 127 6.99 -0.84 -9.91
N ARG A 128 5.80 -0.60 -10.47
CA ARG A 128 4.64 -1.45 -10.27
C ARG A 128 4.90 -2.87 -10.77
N ARG A 129 5.52 -3.02 -11.95
CA ARG A 129 5.92 -4.34 -12.47
C ARG A 129 6.93 -5.03 -11.54
N ARG A 130 7.96 -4.31 -11.07
CA ARG A 130 8.95 -4.85 -10.11
C ARG A 130 8.30 -5.26 -8.80
N TYR A 131 7.39 -4.44 -8.29
CA TYR A 131 6.65 -4.73 -7.06
C TYR A 131 5.80 -5.99 -7.20
N VAL A 132 4.96 -6.10 -8.24
CA VAL A 132 4.13 -7.29 -8.50
C VAL A 132 5.00 -8.54 -8.70
N GLN A 133 6.11 -8.43 -9.43
CA GLN A 133 7.07 -9.52 -9.55
C GLN A 133 7.69 -9.89 -8.19
N GLY A 134 8.05 -8.90 -7.39
CA GLY A 134 8.57 -9.13 -6.04
C GLY A 134 7.57 -9.82 -5.11
N LEU A 135 6.27 -9.48 -5.23
CA LEU A 135 5.21 -10.14 -4.49
C LEU A 135 5.13 -11.65 -4.78
N THR A 136 5.43 -12.09 -6.02
CA THR A 136 5.49 -13.54 -6.34
C THR A 136 6.63 -14.27 -5.62
N GLN A 137 7.61 -13.54 -5.12
CA GLN A 137 8.70 -14.14 -4.37
C GLN A 137 8.38 -14.26 -2.87
N VAL A 138 7.63 -13.33 -2.30
CA VAL A 138 7.39 -13.27 -0.85
C VAL A 138 6.02 -13.79 -0.42
N LEU A 139 4.99 -13.74 -1.26
CA LEU A 139 3.68 -14.29 -0.96
C LEU A 139 3.64 -15.77 -1.33
N GLU A 140 3.15 -16.62 -0.43
CA GLU A 140 3.01 -18.06 -0.67
C GLU A 140 2.02 -18.37 -1.78
N PRO A 141 2.17 -19.48 -2.55
CA PRO A 141 1.11 -19.96 -3.43
C PRO A 141 -0.18 -20.18 -2.64
N GLY A 142 -1.29 -19.67 -3.15
CA GLY A 142 -2.59 -19.65 -2.44
C GLY A 142 -2.76 -18.48 -1.47
N GLY A 143 -1.68 -17.77 -1.13
CA GLY A 143 -1.72 -16.58 -0.28
C GLY A 143 -2.45 -15.41 -0.94
N ARG A 144 -2.83 -14.42 -0.13
CA ARG A 144 -3.65 -13.29 -0.59
C ARG A 144 -2.97 -11.94 -0.37
N LEU A 145 -3.07 -11.10 -1.39
CA LEU A 145 -2.82 -9.67 -1.30
C LEU A 145 -4.15 -8.95 -1.08
N PHE A 146 -4.21 -8.13 -0.04
CA PHE A 146 -5.28 -7.18 0.24
C PHE A 146 -4.77 -5.78 -0.10
N LEU A 147 -5.30 -5.19 -1.16
CA LEU A 147 -4.78 -3.97 -1.75
C LEU A 147 -5.83 -2.88 -1.74
N MET A 148 -5.46 -1.69 -1.29
CA MET A 148 -6.28 -0.48 -1.36
C MET A 148 -5.53 0.63 -2.08
N CYS A 149 -6.12 1.16 -3.16
CA CYS A 149 -5.51 2.22 -3.96
C CYS A 149 -6.53 3.27 -4.38
N PHE A 150 -6.07 4.47 -4.75
CA PHE A 150 -6.94 5.50 -5.31
C PHE A 150 -7.63 5.01 -6.58
N SER A 151 -8.95 5.23 -6.64
CA SER A 151 -9.80 4.88 -7.76
C SER A 151 -9.77 5.95 -8.84
N ASP A 152 -9.93 5.56 -10.10
CA ASP A 152 -10.23 6.45 -11.23
C ASP A 152 -11.57 7.19 -11.10
N ALA A 153 -12.42 6.78 -10.15
CA ALA A 153 -13.63 7.51 -9.79
C ALA A 153 -13.39 8.72 -8.86
N GLU A 154 -12.17 8.88 -8.28
CA GLU A 154 -11.81 10.09 -7.52
C GLU A 154 -11.54 11.25 -8.48
N PRO A 155 -12.31 12.38 -8.37
CA PRO A 155 -12.11 13.53 -9.25
C PRO A 155 -10.79 14.26 -8.95
N GLY A 156 -10.43 15.19 -9.84
CA GLY A 156 -9.20 15.96 -9.72
C GLY A 156 -7.95 15.20 -10.10
N ARG A 157 -6.79 15.87 -9.93
CA ARG A 157 -5.48 15.31 -10.23
C ARG A 157 -4.52 15.36 -9.05
N GLU A 158 -4.95 15.97 -7.96
CA GLU A 158 -4.16 16.14 -6.73
C GLU A 158 -3.97 14.79 -6.03
N GLY A 159 -2.81 14.62 -5.42
CA GLY A 159 -2.45 13.38 -4.75
C GLY A 159 -1.98 12.27 -5.70
N PRO A 160 -2.04 11.01 -5.30
CA PRO A 160 -1.50 9.89 -6.05
C PRO A 160 -2.22 9.63 -7.37
N ARG A 161 -1.57 8.88 -8.25
CA ARG A 161 -2.14 8.38 -9.51
C ARG A 161 -3.47 7.65 -9.26
N ARG A 162 -4.44 7.91 -10.11
CA ARG A 162 -5.70 7.17 -10.17
C ARG A 162 -5.47 5.83 -10.85
N VAL A 163 -6.05 4.78 -10.29
CA VAL A 163 -5.95 3.42 -10.79
C VAL A 163 -7.33 2.96 -11.22
N SER A 164 -7.45 2.47 -12.45
CA SER A 164 -8.68 1.86 -12.94
C SER A 164 -8.78 0.40 -12.50
N ARG A 165 -9.99 -0.17 -12.52
CA ARG A 165 -10.18 -1.62 -12.32
C ARG A 165 -9.38 -2.43 -13.32
N GLN A 166 -9.34 -1.98 -14.59
CA GLN A 166 -8.63 -2.69 -15.65
C GLN A 166 -7.13 -2.76 -15.36
N GLU A 167 -6.51 -1.67 -14.90
CA GLU A 167 -5.10 -1.68 -14.48
C GLU A 167 -4.82 -2.69 -13.36
N LEU A 168 -5.76 -2.91 -12.44
CA LEU A 168 -5.61 -3.96 -11.42
C LEU A 168 -5.65 -5.36 -12.05
N TYR A 169 -6.59 -5.63 -12.97
CA TYR A 169 -6.64 -6.91 -13.67
C TYR A 169 -5.42 -7.15 -14.55
N ASP A 170 -4.92 -6.12 -15.23
CA ASP A 170 -3.74 -6.21 -16.09
C ASP A 170 -2.46 -6.43 -15.29
N ALA A 171 -2.32 -5.73 -14.15
CA ALA A 171 -1.14 -5.88 -13.29
C ALA A 171 -1.05 -7.27 -12.64
N PHE A 172 -2.18 -7.92 -12.39
CA PHE A 172 -2.28 -9.24 -11.74
C PHE A 172 -2.88 -10.28 -12.70
N ALA A 173 -2.48 -10.29 -13.97
CA ALA A 173 -2.99 -11.23 -14.97
C ALA A 173 -2.32 -12.60 -14.92
N ASP A 174 -0.98 -12.66 -14.79
CA ASP A 174 -0.21 -13.91 -14.87
C ASP A 174 0.21 -14.41 -13.48
N GLY A 175 -0.24 -15.62 -13.13
CA GLY A 175 0.06 -16.24 -11.85
C GLY A 175 -0.80 -15.76 -10.68
N TRP A 176 -1.79 -14.92 -10.95
CA TRP A 176 -2.69 -14.34 -9.96
C TRP A 176 -4.16 -14.54 -10.32
N LYS A 177 -5.02 -14.51 -9.31
CA LYS A 177 -6.47 -14.43 -9.47
C LYS A 177 -7.01 -13.23 -8.69
N VAL A 178 -7.54 -12.25 -9.38
CA VAL A 178 -8.30 -11.16 -8.75
C VAL A 178 -9.64 -11.72 -8.29
N GLU A 179 -9.77 -11.97 -6.96
CA GLU A 179 -10.98 -12.54 -6.37
C GLU A 179 -12.11 -11.50 -6.30
N SER A 180 -11.77 -10.25 -6.01
CA SER A 180 -12.74 -9.16 -5.96
C SER A 180 -12.06 -7.79 -6.10
N VAL A 181 -12.77 -6.83 -6.72
CA VAL A 181 -12.46 -5.39 -6.68
C VAL A 181 -13.76 -4.66 -6.32
N ARG A 182 -13.79 -3.99 -5.19
CA ARG A 182 -14.95 -3.24 -4.71
C ARG A 182 -14.62 -1.75 -4.53
N ALA A 183 -15.62 -0.89 -4.68
CA ALA A 183 -15.49 0.51 -4.32
C ALA A 183 -15.28 0.65 -2.80
N SER A 184 -14.42 1.59 -2.43
CA SER A 184 -14.08 1.93 -1.05
C SER A 184 -13.75 3.43 -0.97
N GLN A 185 -13.41 3.91 0.22
CA GLN A 185 -12.91 5.26 0.45
C GLN A 185 -11.79 5.22 1.48
N PHE A 186 -10.74 6.03 1.27
CA PHE A 186 -9.74 6.24 2.30
C PHE A 186 -10.26 7.16 3.39
N GLU A 187 -10.00 6.80 4.61
CA GLU A 187 -10.04 7.76 5.71
C GLU A 187 -8.71 8.55 5.69
N ILE A 188 -8.80 9.85 5.86
CA ILE A 188 -7.62 10.73 5.86
C ILE A 188 -7.50 11.45 7.19
N ASN A 189 -6.28 11.89 7.49
CA ASN A 189 -6.01 12.69 8.67
C ASN A 189 -6.82 14.00 8.60
N PRO A 190 -7.68 14.30 9.58
CA PRO A 190 -8.52 15.50 9.56
C PRO A 190 -7.70 16.80 9.66
N GLU A 191 -6.45 16.74 10.12
CA GLU A 191 -5.54 17.88 10.16
C GLU A 191 -4.95 18.21 8.79
N PHE A 192 -5.05 17.27 7.81
CA PHE A 192 -4.59 17.50 6.44
C PHE A 192 -5.68 18.22 5.63
N THR A 193 -5.45 19.50 5.34
CA THR A 193 -6.41 20.37 4.65
C THR A 193 -5.91 20.91 3.31
N GLU A 194 -4.72 20.51 2.88
CA GLU A 194 -4.08 21.04 1.67
C GLU A 194 -4.77 20.61 0.38
N VAL A 195 -5.42 19.45 0.38
CA VAL A 195 -6.12 18.89 -0.78
C VAL A 195 -7.56 18.55 -0.40
N LYS A 196 -8.49 18.96 -1.25
CA LYS A 196 -9.91 18.63 -1.08
C LYS A 196 -10.25 17.37 -1.87
N PHE A 197 -10.62 16.32 -1.18
CA PHE A 197 -11.09 15.06 -1.75
C PHE A 197 -12.63 14.98 -1.79
N SER A 198 -13.17 13.91 -2.37
CA SER A 198 -14.59 13.60 -2.32
C SER A 198 -15.12 13.56 -0.89
N GLU A 199 -16.41 13.83 -0.70
CA GLU A 199 -17.08 13.73 0.60
C GLU A 199 -16.90 12.31 1.17
N GLY A 200 -16.52 12.23 2.45
CA GLY A 200 -16.20 10.98 3.14
C GLY A 200 -14.79 10.45 2.90
N GLY A 201 -13.97 11.14 2.09
CA GLY A 201 -12.57 10.80 1.78
C GLY A 201 -12.34 10.40 0.33
N PRO A 202 -11.08 10.23 -0.08
CA PRO A 202 -10.73 9.86 -1.45
C PRO A 202 -11.34 8.51 -1.85
N LYS A 203 -11.99 8.46 -3.02
CA LYS A 203 -12.53 7.21 -3.57
C LYS A 203 -11.42 6.24 -3.89
N ALA A 204 -11.61 4.99 -3.53
CA ALA A 204 -10.64 3.93 -3.63
C ALA A 204 -11.21 2.65 -4.26
N TRP A 205 -10.32 1.82 -4.77
CA TRP A 205 -10.57 0.39 -4.96
C TRP A 205 -9.99 -0.39 -3.80
N PHE A 206 -10.75 -1.35 -3.29
CA PHE A 206 -10.26 -2.40 -2.40
C PHE A 206 -10.31 -3.72 -3.15
N ALA A 207 -9.14 -4.30 -3.38
CA ALA A 207 -8.96 -5.54 -4.11
C ALA A 207 -8.49 -6.67 -3.19
N VAL A 208 -9.00 -7.89 -3.44
CA VAL A 208 -8.46 -9.12 -2.88
C VAL A 208 -7.95 -9.96 -4.03
N ILE A 209 -6.68 -10.29 -3.98
CA ILE A 209 -5.95 -10.91 -5.09
C ILE A 209 -5.20 -12.12 -4.53
N ARG A 210 -5.43 -13.30 -5.11
CA ARG A 210 -4.81 -14.54 -4.68
C ARG A 210 -3.66 -14.90 -5.61
N ARG A 211 -2.51 -15.29 -5.05
CA ARG A 211 -1.44 -15.90 -5.81
C ARG A 211 -1.80 -17.34 -6.16
N GLU A 212 -1.69 -17.72 -7.44
CA GLU A 212 -2.02 -19.10 -7.89
C GLU A 212 -0.78 -19.99 -8.02
N ARG A 213 0.38 -19.41 -8.36
CA ARG A 213 1.66 -20.13 -8.58
C ARG A 213 2.82 -19.41 -7.91
#